data_f2f6744fd393df3369778979ee04928a
#
_entry.id   f2f6744fd393df3369778979ee04928a
#
_cell.length_a   1.000
_cell.length_b   1.000
_cell.length_c   1.000
_cell.angle_alpha   90.00
_cell.angle_beta   90.00
_cell.angle_gamma   90.00
#
_symmetry.space_group_name_H-M   'P 1'
#
loop_
_entity.id
_entity.type
_entity.pdbx_description
1 polymer ?
#
loop_
_entity_poly.entity_id
_entity_poly.type
_entity_poly.pdbx_seq_one_letter_code
_entity_poly.pdbx_strand_id
1 'polypeptide(L)'
;MRHHFDEFDNERQWLRPPQRWHRRLLLGLALLAALTMVSLAFGGRSFGGRSEVLEPAQKMPAAPTAEQRALEDGRRALEAWGRFAVTNHLGTLHGWFWTNGPQYRKLAREAKLRRGTRALGPPAYRFTLTRVSVLAASPRYRILRGRVRVTRPGERGQSYGWDVWMRRGGASGDRWRLWTVTPTRGPRGRSATDPVVAAVGDIAEAGGHQRLTSNRVLELDPDRVLLLGDNQYPNGELDAYRRLYHPTWGRFKARTRPVPGNHEYETPRAAGYFAYFGRLARPKGRSYYSFDLGGWHLIALNSGIDHGPGSAQERWLRADLVATAKRCILAYWHFPRFSSGAHQGSWGSVGTFWNDLYDASADVVLSAHEHSYERFDRQTPWTKASRQGIRQFVIGTGGAHLLGFADRKPNSQRRLAGVHGVLELVLHPASYQWRFVSENGAVLDEGGPVACH
;
A
#
# COMPACT_ATOMS: atom_id res chain seq x y z
N MET A 1 -47.65 -1.56 -8.54
CA MET A 1 -47.38 -0.11 -8.52
C MET A 1 -45.99 0.12 -9.11
N ARG A 2 -45.97 0.65 -10.34
CA ARG A 2 -44.74 1.10 -11.02
C ARG A 2 -44.39 2.46 -10.45
N HIS A 3 -43.11 2.73 -10.14
CA HIS A 3 -42.45 4.02 -10.33
C HIS A 3 -41.03 3.96 -9.74
N HIS A 4 -40.14 4.32 -10.54
CA HIS A 4 -38.87 5.03 -10.59
C HIS A 4 -37.61 4.18 -10.63
N PHE A 5 -37.21 3.91 -11.86
CA PHE A 5 -35.84 3.69 -12.29
C PHE A 5 -35.64 4.52 -13.58
N ASP A 6 -35.25 5.77 -13.44
CA ASP A 6 -34.72 6.61 -14.52
C ASP A 6 -33.88 7.71 -13.88
N GLU A 7 -32.60 7.44 -13.63
CA GLU A 7 -31.60 8.49 -13.40
C GLU A 7 -30.19 7.89 -13.23
N PHE A 8 -29.69 7.19 -14.26
CA PHE A 8 -28.26 6.87 -14.40
C PHE A 8 -27.90 6.59 -15.87
N ASP A 9 -28.07 7.58 -16.73
CA ASP A 9 -27.62 7.46 -18.13
C ASP A 9 -26.92 8.73 -18.63
N ASN A 10 -25.90 9.20 -17.87
CA ASN A 10 -25.12 10.38 -18.30
C ASN A 10 -23.59 10.27 -18.12
N GLU A 11 -23.03 9.07 -18.04
CA GLU A 11 -21.56 8.89 -17.96
C GLU A 11 -20.91 8.17 -19.17
N ARG A 12 -21.61 8.00 -20.28
CA ARG A 12 -21.03 7.36 -21.48
C ARG A 12 -20.50 8.30 -22.55
N GLN A 13 -20.29 9.57 -22.26
CA GLN A 13 -19.85 10.55 -23.29
C GLN A 13 -18.34 10.77 -23.39
N TRP A 14 -17.49 10.08 -22.61
CA TRP A 14 -16.03 10.35 -22.58
C TRP A 14 -15.14 9.29 -23.24
N LEU A 15 -15.69 8.36 -24.03
CA LEU A 15 -14.91 7.28 -24.68
C LEU A 15 -15.00 7.29 -26.21
N ARG A 16 -14.95 8.45 -26.86
CA ARG A 16 -14.65 8.51 -28.29
C ARG A 16 -13.33 9.26 -28.51
N PRO A 17 -12.29 8.62 -29.08
CA PRO A 17 -11.07 9.34 -29.46
C PRO A 17 -11.39 10.25 -30.68
N PRO A 18 -10.84 11.47 -30.73
CA PRO A 18 -11.05 12.35 -31.87
C PRO A 18 -10.29 11.81 -33.10
N GLN A 19 -11.05 11.54 -34.15
CA GLN A 19 -10.54 11.25 -35.50
C GLN A 19 -9.88 12.51 -36.10
N ARG A 20 -8.61 12.79 -35.79
CA ARG A 20 -7.82 13.82 -36.50
C ARG A 20 -6.31 13.63 -36.35
N TRP A 21 -5.77 12.43 -36.55
CA TRP A 21 -4.32 12.19 -36.47
C TRP A 21 -3.64 11.74 -37.77
N HIS A 22 -4.36 11.61 -38.89
CA HIS A 22 -3.76 11.10 -40.17
C HIS A 22 -3.27 12.18 -41.14
N ARG A 23 -3.32 13.47 -40.81
CA ARG A 23 -2.83 14.54 -41.70
C ARG A 23 -1.53 15.22 -41.33
N ARG A 24 -0.89 14.85 -40.22
CA ARG A 24 0.38 15.47 -39.78
C ARG A 24 1.61 14.58 -39.94
N LEU A 25 1.47 13.32 -40.33
CA LEU A 25 2.60 12.41 -40.60
C LEU A 25 3.17 12.49 -42.02
N LEU A 26 2.44 13.12 -42.97
CA LEU A 26 2.89 13.24 -44.37
C LEU A 26 3.65 14.55 -44.66
N LEU A 27 3.66 15.52 -43.74
CA LEU A 27 4.42 16.78 -43.92
C LEU A 27 5.81 16.73 -43.27
N GLY A 28 6.09 15.77 -42.39
CA GLY A 28 7.39 15.60 -41.76
C GLY A 28 8.43 14.87 -42.60
N LEU A 29 8.01 14.08 -43.57
CA LEU A 29 8.91 13.32 -44.46
C LEU A 29 9.35 14.10 -45.72
N ALA A 30 8.66 15.19 -46.08
CA ALA A 30 9.04 16.04 -47.21
C ALA A 30 10.11 17.07 -46.86
N LEU A 31 10.39 17.41 -45.62
CA LEU A 31 11.42 18.35 -45.20
C LEU A 31 12.78 17.69 -44.96
N LEU A 32 12.87 16.39 -44.78
CA LEU A 32 14.16 15.68 -44.65
C LEU A 32 14.85 15.39 -45.99
N ALA A 33 14.09 15.36 -47.09
CA ALA A 33 14.62 15.11 -48.44
C ALA A 33 15.18 16.37 -49.14
N ALA A 34 14.90 17.58 -48.63
CA ALA A 34 15.36 18.84 -49.23
C ALA A 34 16.71 19.34 -48.64
N LEU A 35 17.21 18.73 -47.57
CA LEU A 35 18.49 19.15 -46.92
C LEU A 35 19.70 18.30 -47.35
N THR A 36 19.52 17.26 -48.15
CA THR A 36 20.63 16.40 -48.65
C THR A 36 21.09 16.69 -50.07
N MET A 37 20.50 17.65 -50.77
CA MET A 37 20.86 17.95 -52.15
C MET A 37 21.63 19.26 -52.39
N VAL A 38 22.09 19.97 -51.33
CA VAL A 38 22.83 21.24 -51.47
C VAL A 38 24.34 21.10 -51.26
N SER A 39 24.85 19.90 -50.97
CA SER A 39 26.30 19.73 -50.66
C SER A 39 27.17 19.22 -51.81
N LEU A 40 26.70 19.26 -53.08
CA LEU A 40 27.46 18.70 -54.22
C LEU A 40 27.72 19.68 -55.36
N ALA A 41 27.71 20.97 -55.12
CA ALA A 41 28.13 21.95 -56.12
C ALA A 41 28.90 23.09 -55.50
N PHE A 42 30.18 22.91 -55.25
CA PHE A 42 31.24 23.94 -55.43
C PHE A 42 32.61 23.29 -55.19
N GLY A 43 33.26 23.03 -56.30
CA GLY A 43 34.65 22.56 -56.30
C GLY A 43 35.64 23.65 -56.02
N GLY A 44 36.71 23.25 -55.36
CA GLY A 44 38.08 23.69 -55.45
C GLY A 44 38.44 25.16 -55.42
N ARG A 45 39.04 25.59 -54.30
CA ARG A 45 40.22 26.47 -54.26
C ARG A 45 40.96 26.26 -52.92
N SER A 46 42.20 25.77 -53.05
CA SER A 46 43.17 25.72 -51.98
C SER A 46 43.63 27.13 -51.61
N PHE A 47 43.51 27.52 -50.34
CA PHE A 47 44.28 28.56 -49.73
C PHE A 47 44.91 28.03 -48.46
N GLY A 48 46.25 28.05 -48.42
CA GLY A 48 46.99 27.76 -47.20
C GLY A 48 46.75 28.85 -46.14
N GLY A 49 46.44 28.41 -44.94
CA GLY A 49 46.24 29.28 -43.78
C GLY A 49 46.30 28.44 -42.52
N ARG A 50 47.25 28.71 -41.69
CA ARG A 50 47.56 28.33 -40.30
C ARG A 50 46.52 27.46 -39.61
N SER A 51 47.00 26.31 -39.14
CA SER A 51 46.31 25.45 -38.18
C SER A 51 46.06 26.19 -36.86
N GLU A 52 44.86 26.77 -36.68
CA GLU A 52 44.36 27.06 -35.36
C GLU A 52 43.94 25.73 -34.71
N VAL A 53 44.59 25.41 -33.61
CA VAL A 53 44.20 24.27 -32.74
C VAL A 53 42.84 24.64 -32.14
N LEU A 54 41.77 24.12 -32.73
CA LEU A 54 40.44 24.17 -32.12
C LEU A 54 40.49 23.41 -30.80
N GLU A 55 40.37 24.12 -29.69
CA GLU A 55 40.11 23.51 -28.40
C GLU A 55 38.92 22.54 -28.53
N PRO A 56 38.97 21.36 -27.89
CA PRO A 56 37.87 20.41 -27.95
C PRO A 56 36.61 21.08 -27.34
N ALA A 57 35.56 21.16 -28.14
CA ALA A 57 34.26 21.70 -27.71
C ALA A 57 33.88 21.12 -26.36
N GLN A 58 33.75 21.98 -25.35
CA GLN A 58 33.28 21.56 -24.01
C GLN A 58 31.97 20.78 -24.16
N LYS A 59 32.02 19.51 -23.80
CA LYS A 59 30.87 18.61 -23.86
C LYS A 59 29.77 19.21 -23.02
N MET A 60 28.71 19.71 -23.62
CA MET A 60 27.56 20.24 -22.90
C MET A 60 27.05 19.16 -21.90
N PRO A 61 26.78 19.50 -20.66
CA PRO A 61 26.31 18.55 -19.69
C PRO A 61 25.00 17.94 -20.19
N ALA A 62 24.90 16.63 -20.09
CA ALA A 62 23.70 15.88 -20.50
C ALA A 62 22.46 16.40 -19.76
N ALA A 63 21.33 16.53 -20.46
CA ALA A 63 20.07 16.95 -19.84
C ALA A 63 19.71 16.05 -18.63
N PRO A 64 19.26 16.63 -17.52
CA PRO A 64 18.99 15.86 -16.30
C PRO A 64 17.95 14.78 -16.54
N THR A 65 18.16 13.58 -15.99
CA THR A 65 17.21 12.46 -16.07
C THR A 65 15.88 12.79 -15.37
N ALA A 66 14.83 12.02 -15.66
CA ALA A 66 13.54 12.20 -14.97
C ALA A 66 13.66 12.00 -13.44
N GLU A 67 14.59 11.16 -12.99
CA GLU A 67 14.87 10.95 -11.56
C GLU A 67 15.59 12.14 -10.93
N GLN A 68 16.59 12.68 -11.61
CA GLN A 68 17.28 13.88 -11.14
C GLN A 68 16.33 15.08 -11.04
N ARG A 69 15.43 15.24 -12.02
CA ARG A 69 14.39 16.30 -11.97
C ARG A 69 13.41 16.06 -10.81
N ALA A 70 12.95 14.82 -10.59
CA ALA A 70 12.05 14.52 -9.49
C ALA A 70 12.69 14.77 -8.11
N LEU A 71 13.98 14.48 -7.98
CA LEU A 71 14.74 14.71 -6.76
C LEU A 71 14.91 16.21 -6.47
N GLU A 72 15.25 17.00 -7.48
CA GLU A 72 15.39 18.44 -7.36
C GLU A 72 14.05 19.12 -7.04
N ASP A 73 12.99 18.77 -7.76
CA ASP A 73 11.64 19.27 -7.50
C ASP A 73 11.14 18.86 -6.11
N GLY A 74 11.50 17.65 -5.63
CA GLY A 74 11.21 17.19 -4.27
C GLY A 74 11.89 18.03 -3.19
N ARG A 75 13.15 18.40 -3.38
CA ARG A 75 13.88 19.30 -2.48
C ARG A 75 13.21 20.68 -2.41
N ARG A 76 12.90 21.26 -3.58
CA ARG A 76 12.20 22.56 -3.65
C ARG A 76 10.82 22.54 -3.03
N ALA A 77 10.08 21.42 -3.17
CA ALA A 77 8.79 21.26 -2.49
C ALA A 77 8.93 21.26 -0.97
N LEU A 78 9.95 20.58 -0.41
CA LEU A 78 10.23 20.59 1.03
C LEU A 78 10.68 21.98 1.52
N GLU A 79 11.47 22.72 0.76
CA GLU A 79 11.81 24.10 1.06
C GLU A 79 10.59 25.02 1.05
N ALA A 80 9.68 24.84 0.08
CA ALA A 80 8.41 25.56 0.03
C ALA A 80 7.55 25.28 1.27
N TRP A 81 7.56 24.03 1.76
CA TRP A 81 6.91 23.68 3.01
C TRP A 81 7.56 24.36 4.22
N GLY A 82 8.88 24.41 4.28
CA GLY A 82 9.59 25.17 5.32
C GLY A 82 9.17 26.63 5.36
N ARG A 83 9.12 27.31 4.20
CA ARG A 83 8.61 28.70 4.09
C ARG A 83 7.14 28.81 4.54
N PHE A 84 6.27 27.88 4.13
CA PHE A 84 4.89 27.85 4.59
C PHE A 84 4.79 27.74 6.12
N ALA A 85 5.60 26.88 6.74
CA ALA A 85 5.58 26.69 8.18
C ALA A 85 5.90 27.98 8.95
N VAL A 86 6.71 28.85 8.37
CA VAL A 86 7.07 30.18 8.93
C VAL A 86 5.99 31.22 8.65
N THR A 87 5.54 31.31 7.41
CA THR A 87 4.69 32.42 6.93
C THR A 87 3.19 32.15 7.09
N ASN A 88 2.80 30.89 7.25
CA ASN A 88 1.40 30.41 7.16
C ASN A 88 0.72 30.81 5.84
N HIS A 89 1.49 31.16 4.80
CA HIS A 89 0.98 31.63 3.52
C HIS A 89 0.94 30.51 2.50
N LEU A 90 -0.27 30.03 2.16
CA LEU A 90 -0.48 28.89 1.25
C LEU A 90 0.11 29.11 -0.15
N GLY A 91 0.22 30.36 -0.61
CA GLY A 91 0.85 30.71 -1.88
C GLY A 91 2.29 30.17 -2.03
N THR A 92 3.03 30.01 -0.91
CA THR A 92 4.39 29.44 -0.94
C THR A 92 4.44 27.99 -1.40
N LEU A 93 3.31 27.27 -1.33
CA LEU A 93 3.17 25.87 -1.75
C LEU A 93 2.74 25.72 -3.22
N HIS A 94 2.20 26.80 -3.81
CA HIS A 94 1.73 26.76 -5.19
C HIS A 94 2.90 26.50 -6.14
N GLY A 95 2.67 25.69 -7.16
CA GLY A 95 3.73 25.27 -8.11
C GLY A 95 4.58 24.08 -7.60
N TRP A 96 4.67 23.83 -6.28
CA TRP A 96 5.43 22.74 -5.69
C TRP A 96 4.57 21.62 -5.14
N PHE A 97 3.29 21.90 -4.85
CA PHE A 97 2.31 20.94 -4.34
C PHE A 97 1.14 20.78 -5.30
N TRP A 98 0.59 19.59 -5.34
CA TRP A 98 -0.72 19.37 -5.93
C TRP A 98 -1.79 19.94 -5.00
N THR A 99 -2.53 20.95 -5.45
CA THR A 99 -3.53 21.65 -4.63
C THR A 99 -4.72 20.77 -4.25
N ASN A 100 -5.00 19.73 -5.03
CA ASN A 100 -5.96 18.68 -4.69
C ASN A 100 -5.33 17.45 -4.00
N GLY A 101 -4.03 17.49 -3.69
CA GLY A 101 -3.31 16.43 -3.00
C GLY A 101 -3.58 16.38 -1.50
N PRO A 102 -3.46 15.19 -0.86
CA PRO A 102 -3.72 15.02 0.58
C PRO A 102 -2.87 15.94 1.44
N GLN A 103 -1.58 16.10 1.11
CA GLN A 103 -0.68 16.94 1.89
C GLN A 103 -1.05 18.42 1.83
N TYR A 104 -1.38 18.94 0.64
CA TYR A 104 -1.82 20.33 0.52
C TYR A 104 -3.09 20.59 1.30
N ARG A 105 -4.11 19.70 1.21
CA ARG A 105 -5.37 19.83 1.97
C ARG A 105 -5.13 19.80 3.49
N LYS A 106 -4.19 18.99 3.97
CA LYS A 106 -3.78 18.97 5.38
C LYS A 106 -3.22 20.32 5.80
N LEU A 107 -2.24 20.84 5.06
CA LEU A 107 -1.60 22.14 5.35
C LEU A 107 -2.59 23.31 5.25
N ALA A 108 -3.53 23.27 4.30
CA ALA A 108 -4.60 24.28 4.17
C ALA A 108 -5.53 24.30 5.38
N ARG A 109 -5.87 23.13 5.95
CA ARG A 109 -6.63 23.04 7.21
C ARG A 109 -5.84 23.59 8.38
N GLU A 110 -4.56 23.24 8.50
CA GLU A 110 -3.67 23.79 9.53
C GLU A 110 -3.56 25.31 9.44
N ALA A 111 -3.41 25.87 8.23
CA ALA A 111 -3.38 27.31 8.00
C ALA A 111 -4.65 28.01 8.47
N LYS A 112 -5.81 27.39 8.24
CA LYS A 112 -7.11 27.92 8.69
C LYS A 112 -7.21 27.93 10.22
N LEU A 113 -6.76 26.86 10.88
CA LEU A 113 -6.76 26.78 12.35
C LEU A 113 -5.85 27.82 12.99
N ARG A 114 -4.69 28.12 12.38
CA ARG A 114 -3.72 29.11 12.89
C ARG A 114 -4.16 30.55 12.75
N ARG A 115 -5.12 30.88 11.88
CA ARG A 115 -5.62 32.26 11.69
C ARG A 115 -6.32 32.86 12.91
N GLY A 116 -6.82 32.00 13.81
CA GLY A 116 -7.55 32.44 15.03
C GLY A 116 -6.70 32.45 16.30
N THR A 117 -5.46 31.96 16.25
CA THR A 117 -4.57 31.94 17.41
C THR A 117 -3.51 33.03 17.25
N ARG A 118 -3.34 33.89 18.26
CA ARG A 118 -2.19 34.81 18.38
C ARG A 118 -0.95 33.95 18.63
N ALA A 119 -0.45 33.33 17.56
CA ALA A 119 0.68 32.39 17.64
C ALA A 119 1.94 33.17 17.99
N LEU A 120 2.66 32.75 19.02
CA LEU A 120 4.11 32.80 19.09
C LEU A 120 4.59 32.42 17.70
N GLY A 121 5.33 33.29 17.01
CA GLY A 121 5.70 33.12 15.62
C GLY A 121 6.16 31.70 15.31
N PRO A 122 5.69 31.09 14.23
CA PRO A 122 5.98 29.67 13.96
C PRO A 122 7.49 29.48 13.92
N PRO A 123 8.03 28.43 14.54
CA PRO A 123 9.45 28.15 14.48
C PRO A 123 9.85 27.97 13.01
N ALA A 124 10.90 28.65 12.56
CA ALA A 124 11.44 28.50 11.23
C ALA A 124 11.95 27.07 11.05
N TYR A 125 11.18 26.23 10.34
CA TYR A 125 11.62 24.87 10.01
C TYR A 125 12.41 24.87 8.71
N ARG A 126 13.62 24.30 8.78
CA ARG A 126 14.37 23.95 7.56
C ARG A 126 14.28 22.46 7.33
N PHE A 127 13.81 22.06 6.15
CA PHE A 127 13.75 20.66 5.72
C PHE A 127 14.89 20.39 4.75
N THR A 128 15.77 19.46 5.10
CA THR A 128 16.86 19.02 4.24
C THR A 128 16.72 17.54 3.92
N LEU A 129 16.53 17.21 2.65
CA LEU A 129 16.42 15.84 2.18
C LEU A 129 17.81 15.27 1.88
N THR A 130 18.18 14.19 2.59
CA THR A 130 19.48 13.52 2.46
C THR A 130 19.29 12.01 2.29
N ARG A 131 20.32 11.33 1.73
CA ARG A 131 20.33 9.87 1.50
C ARG A 131 19.08 9.39 0.77
N VAL A 132 18.85 9.93 -0.42
CA VAL A 132 17.64 9.69 -1.20
C VAL A 132 17.83 8.52 -2.15
N SER A 133 16.85 7.63 -2.18
CA SER A 133 16.67 6.60 -3.21
C SER A 133 15.29 6.74 -3.86
N VAL A 134 15.19 6.39 -5.14
CA VAL A 134 13.92 6.31 -5.84
C VAL A 134 13.38 4.89 -5.68
N LEU A 135 12.30 4.73 -4.91
CA LEU A 135 11.71 3.41 -4.62
C LEU A 135 10.81 2.91 -5.72
N ALA A 136 10.05 3.80 -6.32
CA ALA A 136 9.11 3.46 -7.37
C ALA A 136 9.06 4.57 -8.40
N ALA A 137 8.98 4.16 -9.66
CA ALA A 137 8.97 5.05 -10.80
C ALA A 137 7.87 4.65 -11.79
N SER A 138 7.07 5.63 -12.19
CA SER A 138 6.16 5.52 -13.33
C SER A 138 6.19 6.83 -14.14
N PRO A 139 5.61 6.88 -15.35
CA PRO A 139 5.54 8.14 -16.09
C PRO A 139 4.90 9.29 -15.33
N ARG A 140 4.03 9.00 -14.37
CA ARG A 140 3.22 10.01 -13.64
C ARG A 140 3.57 10.19 -12.18
N TYR A 141 4.34 9.30 -11.56
CA TYR A 141 4.74 9.44 -10.16
C TYR A 141 6.15 8.92 -9.87
N ARG A 142 6.74 9.42 -8.79
CA ARG A 142 8.00 8.97 -8.17
C ARG A 142 7.80 8.94 -6.67
N ILE A 143 8.40 7.96 -6.02
CA ILE A 143 8.50 7.90 -4.57
C ILE A 143 9.97 8.07 -4.21
N LEU A 144 10.28 9.16 -3.53
CA LEU A 144 11.62 9.48 -3.08
C LEU A 144 11.71 9.10 -1.60
N ARG A 145 12.38 8.00 -1.27
CA ARG A 145 12.67 7.63 0.12
C ARG A 145 13.96 8.29 0.55
N GLY A 146 13.92 9.01 1.65
CA GLY A 146 15.10 9.68 2.16
C GLY A 146 14.99 10.05 3.62
N ARG A 147 16.10 10.57 4.18
CA ARG A 147 16.09 11.21 5.49
C ARG A 147 15.85 12.70 5.31
N VAL A 148 14.82 13.20 5.96
CA VAL A 148 14.54 14.64 6.05
C VAL A 148 15.00 15.12 7.42
N ARG A 149 16.01 15.97 7.43
CA ARG A 149 16.43 16.66 8.65
C ARG A 149 15.58 17.91 8.83
N VAL A 150 14.90 17.96 9.95
CA VAL A 150 14.11 19.12 10.37
C VAL A 150 14.91 19.88 11.40
N THR A 151 15.25 21.12 11.12
CA THR A 151 16.02 21.98 12.02
C THR A 151 15.18 23.18 12.41
N ARG A 152 15.21 23.53 13.70
CA ARG A 152 14.67 24.80 14.23
C ARG A 152 15.83 25.69 14.67
N PRO A 153 15.69 27.01 14.61
CA PRO A 153 16.69 27.91 15.16
C PRO A 153 16.91 27.59 16.65
N GLY A 154 18.17 27.43 17.04
CA GLY A 154 18.56 27.13 18.43
C GLY A 154 18.41 25.65 18.86
N GLU A 155 17.88 24.77 18.02
CA GLU A 155 17.72 23.34 18.33
C GLU A 155 18.65 22.45 17.50
N ARG A 156 19.10 21.33 18.09
CA ARG A 156 19.74 20.25 17.31
C ARG A 156 18.71 19.65 16.35
N GLY A 157 19.00 19.69 15.05
CA GLY A 157 18.08 19.19 14.04
C GLY A 157 17.79 17.69 14.20
N GLN A 158 16.52 17.32 14.15
CA GLN A 158 16.04 15.93 14.17
C GLN A 158 15.92 15.38 12.76
N SER A 159 16.29 14.11 12.58
CA SER A 159 16.19 13.44 11.26
C SER A 159 15.05 12.42 11.28
N TYR A 160 14.20 12.52 10.29
CA TYR A 160 13.05 11.62 10.07
C TYR A 160 13.24 10.89 8.74
N GLY A 161 12.86 9.63 8.69
CA GLY A 161 12.68 8.94 7.42
C GLY A 161 11.36 9.37 6.78
N TRP A 162 11.38 9.80 5.53
CA TRP A 162 10.16 10.17 4.79
C TRP A 162 10.15 9.57 3.40
N ASP A 163 8.97 9.13 2.96
CA ASP A 163 8.65 8.88 1.56
C ASP A 163 7.92 10.09 1.01
N VAL A 164 8.58 10.79 0.08
CA VAL A 164 8.05 11.96 -0.57
C VAL A 164 7.47 11.52 -1.92
N TRP A 165 6.16 11.55 -2.01
CA TRP A 165 5.42 11.20 -3.22
C TRP A 165 5.34 12.37 -4.15
N MET A 166 6.01 12.25 -5.29
CA MET A 166 6.01 13.25 -6.35
C MET A 166 5.10 12.78 -7.48
N ARG A 167 4.27 13.68 -7.99
CA ARG A 167 3.38 13.42 -9.11
C ARG A 167 3.63 14.44 -10.23
N ARG A 168 3.57 13.95 -11.47
CA ARG A 168 3.76 14.75 -12.69
C ARG A 168 2.48 14.76 -13.52
N GLY A 169 2.20 15.88 -14.24
CA GLY A 169 1.05 16.03 -15.14
C GLY A 169 0.19 17.26 -14.83
N GLY A 170 -0.85 17.49 -15.63
CA GLY A 170 -1.73 18.66 -15.53
C GLY A 170 -1.24 19.86 -16.37
N ALA A 171 -1.94 21.01 -16.29
CA ALA A 171 -1.74 22.19 -17.12
C ALA A 171 -0.36 22.87 -17.02
N SER A 172 0.51 22.45 -16.13
CA SER A 172 1.84 23.03 -15.88
C SER A 172 3.02 22.18 -16.35
N GLY A 173 2.80 21.28 -17.31
CA GLY A 173 3.89 20.59 -18.00
C GLY A 173 4.65 19.55 -17.17
N ASP A 174 5.97 19.45 -17.37
CA ASP A 174 6.84 18.36 -16.94
C ASP A 174 7.34 18.41 -15.49
N ARG A 175 6.88 19.36 -14.68
CA ARG A 175 7.34 19.53 -13.30
C ARG A 175 6.75 18.47 -12.37
N TRP A 176 7.59 17.93 -11.49
CA TRP A 176 7.17 17.08 -10.39
C TRP A 176 6.67 17.94 -9.23
N ARG A 177 5.49 17.60 -8.69
CA ARG A 177 4.91 18.29 -7.52
C ARG A 177 4.64 17.30 -6.42
N LEU A 178 4.80 17.75 -5.19
CA LEU A 178 4.54 16.95 -4.02
C LEU A 178 3.04 16.63 -3.91
N TRP A 179 2.72 15.35 -3.88
CA TRP A 179 1.38 14.83 -3.67
C TRP A 179 1.10 14.58 -2.20
N THR A 180 1.97 13.83 -1.54
CA THR A 180 1.89 13.55 -0.11
C THR A 180 3.28 13.23 0.43
N VAL A 181 3.41 13.29 1.75
CA VAL A 181 4.58 12.80 2.48
C VAL A 181 4.08 11.80 3.50
N THR A 182 4.67 10.62 3.49
CA THR A 182 4.43 9.61 4.52
C THR A 182 5.72 9.46 5.34
N PRO A 183 5.66 9.51 6.67
CA PRO A 183 6.83 9.16 7.46
C PRO A 183 7.22 7.73 7.09
N THR A 184 8.45 7.55 6.57
CA THR A 184 9.06 6.25 6.66
C THR A 184 9.38 6.07 8.12
N ARG A 185 9.12 4.89 8.65
CA ARG A 185 9.37 4.62 10.05
C ARG A 185 10.79 5.01 10.42
N GLY A 186 10.90 6.15 11.12
CA GLY A 186 12.00 6.37 12.01
C GLY A 186 11.77 5.50 13.25
N PRO A 187 12.82 5.15 13.99
CA PRO A 187 12.73 4.22 15.10
C PRO A 187 11.92 4.81 16.23
N ARG A 188 10.61 4.58 16.26
CA ARG A 188 9.86 4.53 17.49
C ARG A 188 10.02 3.11 18.02
N GLY A 189 11.05 2.85 18.82
CA GLY A 189 11.20 1.60 19.57
C GLY A 189 11.35 0.31 18.75
N ARG A 190 11.51 0.39 17.40
CA ARG A 190 11.77 -0.78 16.58
C ARG A 190 13.25 -1.12 16.67
N SER A 191 13.57 -2.25 17.24
CA SER A 191 14.83 -2.92 16.94
C SER A 191 14.91 -3.16 15.43
N ALA A 192 16.08 -3.04 14.80
CA ALA A 192 16.28 -3.37 13.40
C ALA A 192 15.89 -4.84 13.08
N THR A 193 15.57 -5.61 14.09
CA THR A 193 15.22 -7.03 14.06
C THR A 193 13.72 -7.33 14.18
N ASP A 194 12.85 -6.34 14.47
CA ASP A 194 11.42 -6.59 14.65
C ASP A 194 10.71 -6.67 13.30
N PRO A 195 10.21 -7.84 12.89
CA PRO A 195 9.55 -7.98 11.61
C PRO A 195 8.24 -7.19 11.53
N VAL A 196 7.90 -6.78 10.32
CA VAL A 196 6.63 -6.14 9.99
C VAL A 196 5.86 -7.01 9.04
N VAL A 197 4.59 -7.24 9.34
CA VAL A 197 3.66 -7.85 8.41
C VAL A 197 2.56 -6.88 8.02
N ALA A 198 2.16 -6.92 6.75
CA ALA A 198 0.92 -6.31 6.26
C ALA A 198 -0.10 -7.41 6.04
N ALA A 199 -1.35 -7.21 6.46
CA ALA A 199 -2.40 -8.22 6.34
C ALA A 199 -3.70 -7.62 5.80
N VAL A 200 -4.35 -8.32 4.87
CA VAL A 200 -5.66 -7.96 4.33
C VAL A 200 -6.21 -9.07 3.43
N GLY A 201 -7.52 -9.19 3.31
CA GLY A 201 -8.24 -10.01 2.32
C GLY A 201 -9.18 -9.18 1.46
N ASP A 202 -9.99 -9.84 0.62
CA ASP A 202 -11.03 -9.23 -0.21
C ASP A 202 -10.45 -8.17 -1.16
N ILE A 203 -9.66 -8.65 -2.17
CA ILE A 203 -8.65 -7.76 -2.77
C ILE A 203 -9.00 -7.31 -4.19
N ALA A 204 -8.87 -8.20 -5.17
CA ALA A 204 -8.83 -7.78 -6.56
C ALA A 204 -10.15 -7.99 -7.29
N GLU A 205 -10.92 -6.93 -7.41
CA GLU A 205 -12.19 -6.85 -8.13
C GLU A 205 -12.09 -5.89 -9.33
N ALA A 206 -12.89 -6.12 -10.38
CA ALA A 206 -12.96 -5.19 -11.50
C ALA A 206 -13.55 -3.85 -11.04
N GLY A 207 -12.83 -2.76 -11.28
CA GLY A 207 -13.22 -1.43 -10.78
C GLY A 207 -12.85 -1.18 -9.30
N GLY A 208 -12.30 -2.17 -8.59
CA GLY A 208 -11.98 -2.07 -7.16
C GLY A 208 -10.75 -1.22 -6.83
N HIS A 209 -10.48 -1.11 -5.55
CA HIS A 209 -9.43 -0.24 -4.96
C HIS A 209 -8.07 -0.95 -4.75
N GLN A 210 -7.89 -2.19 -5.24
CA GLN A 210 -6.68 -3.00 -5.06
C GLN A 210 -5.36 -2.29 -5.45
N ARG A 211 -5.41 -1.32 -6.36
CA ARG A 211 -4.23 -0.54 -6.73
C ARG A 211 -3.81 0.42 -5.62
N LEU A 212 -4.77 1.04 -4.93
CA LEU A 212 -4.51 1.99 -3.85
C LEU A 212 -4.00 1.26 -2.62
N THR A 213 -4.64 0.15 -2.25
CA THR A 213 -4.22 -0.68 -1.11
C THR A 213 -2.86 -1.33 -1.34
N SER A 214 -2.56 -1.83 -2.56
CA SER A 214 -1.25 -2.37 -2.88
C SER A 214 -0.14 -1.30 -2.89
N ASN A 215 -0.45 -0.04 -3.24
CA ASN A 215 0.47 1.07 -3.05
C ASN A 215 0.76 1.30 -1.57
N ARG A 216 -0.26 1.15 -0.72
CA ARG A 216 -0.09 1.24 0.73
C ARG A 216 0.84 0.15 1.27
N VAL A 217 0.71 -1.08 0.80
CA VAL A 217 1.64 -2.17 1.17
C VAL A 217 3.08 -1.86 0.75
N LEU A 218 3.29 -1.30 -0.44
CA LEU A 218 4.63 -0.88 -0.87
C LEU A 218 5.22 0.22 0.02
N GLU A 219 4.39 1.14 0.50
CA GLU A 219 4.83 2.21 1.41
C GLU A 219 5.16 1.71 2.81
N LEU A 220 4.41 0.72 3.30
CA LEU A 220 4.68 0.06 4.57
C LEU A 220 5.96 -0.78 4.52
N ASP A 221 6.35 -1.26 3.33
CA ASP A 221 7.52 -2.10 3.08
C ASP A 221 7.65 -3.25 4.09
N PRO A 222 6.63 -4.13 4.20
CA PRO A 222 6.62 -5.20 5.19
C PRO A 222 7.58 -6.32 4.82
N ASP A 223 8.07 -7.04 5.82
CA ASP A 223 8.88 -8.25 5.62
C ASP A 223 8.05 -9.38 5.00
N ARG A 224 6.76 -9.46 5.36
CA ARG A 224 5.78 -10.40 4.78
C ARG A 224 4.43 -9.73 4.57
N VAL A 225 3.70 -10.24 3.58
CA VAL A 225 2.33 -9.87 3.28
C VAL A 225 1.45 -11.09 3.49
N LEU A 226 0.55 -11.03 4.45
CA LEU A 226 -0.41 -12.09 4.75
C LEU A 226 -1.70 -11.79 3.99
N LEU A 227 -2.08 -12.70 3.08
CA LEU A 227 -3.34 -12.57 2.35
C LEU A 227 -4.37 -13.46 3.00
N LEU A 228 -5.51 -12.86 3.36
CA LEU A 228 -6.54 -13.48 4.19
C LEU A 228 -7.68 -14.11 3.38
N GLY A 229 -7.43 -14.47 2.12
CA GLY A 229 -8.44 -15.05 1.22
C GLY A 229 -9.17 -14.03 0.38
N ASP A 230 -9.97 -14.52 -0.56
CA ASP A 230 -10.66 -13.74 -1.59
C ASP A 230 -9.70 -12.75 -2.27
N ASN A 231 -8.60 -13.32 -2.75
CA ASN A 231 -7.54 -12.55 -3.34
C ASN A 231 -7.93 -11.99 -4.71
N GLN A 232 -8.87 -12.68 -5.41
CA GLN A 232 -9.35 -12.29 -6.73
C GLN A 232 -10.84 -12.62 -6.92
N TYR A 233 -11.61 -11.64 -7.37
CA TYR A 233 -13.03 -11.69 -7.68
C TYR A 233 -13.31 -11.74 -9.20
N PRO A 234 -14.46 -12.41 -9.66
CA PRO A 234 -15.47 -13.00 -8.77
C PRO A 234 -15.16 -14.44 -8.37
N ASN A 235 -14.28 -15.18 -9.06
CA ASN A 235 -14.23 -16.64 -8.97
C ASN A 235 -12.83 -17.24 -8.91
N GLY A 236 -11.79 -16.46 -8.66
CA GLY A 236 -10.42 -16.96 -8.50
C GLY A 236 -9.78 -17.54 -9.76
N GLU A 237 -10.25 -17.22 -10.95
CA GLU A 237 -9.68 -17.69 -12.21
C GLU A 237 -8.26 -17.19 -12.47
N LEU A 238 -7.41 -18.04 -13.04
CA LEU A 238 -6.01 -17.70 -13.31
C LEU A 238 -5.85 -16.46 -14.18
N ASP A 239 -6.68 -16.29 -15.21
CA ASP A 239 -6.60 -15.15 -16.10
C ASP A 239 -7.05 -13.85 -15.42
N ALA A 240 -8.01 -13.91 -14.51
CA ALA A 240 -8.42 -12.79 -13.69
C ALA A 240 -7.31 -12.42 -12.67
N TYR A 241 -6.62 -13.41 -12.09
CA TYR A 241 -5.39 -13.16 -11.33
C TYR A 241 -4.35 -12.39 -12.16
N ARG A 242 -4.12 -12.78 -13.41
CA ARG A 242 -3.16 -12.12 -14.30
C ARG A 242 -3.56 -10.69 -14.66
N ARG A 243 -4.86 -10.44 -14.91
CA ARG A 243 -5.36 -9.13 -15.34
C ARG A 243 -5.59 -8.15 -14.20
N LEU A 244 -6.17 -8.58 -13.07
CA LEU A 244 -6.62 -7.70 -11.99
C LEU A 244 -5.66 -7.67 -10.81
N TYR A 245 -5.21 -8.83 -10.35
CA TYR A 245 -4.36 -8.97 -9.18
C TYR A 245 -2.87 -8.68 -9.48
N HIS A 246 -2.31 -9.32 -10.51
CA HIS A 246 -0.87 -9.27 -10.80
C HIS A 246 -0.33 -7.86 -11.03
N PRO A 247 -1.00 -6.94 -11.77
CA PRO A 247 -0.49 -5.58 -11.98
C PRO A 247 -0.44 -4.72 -10.72
N THR A 248 -1.08 -5.16 -9.66
CA THR A 248 -1.19 -4.44 -8.38
C THR A 248 -0.47 -5.19 -7.26
N TRP A 249 -1.05 -6.25 -6.76
CA TRP A 249 -0.55 -7.05 -5.64
C TRP A 249 0.55 -8.05 -6.03
N GLY A 250 0.68 -8.37 -7.31
CA GLY A 250 1.79 -9.20 -7.82
C GLY A 250 3.16 -8.56 -7.66
N ARG A 251 3.25 -7.24 -7.45
CA ARG A 251 4.50 -6.48 -7.29
C ARG A 251 5.38 -6.94 -6.12
N PHE A 252 4.77 -7.55 -5.11
CA PHE A 252 5.47 -8.09 -3.93
C PHE A 252 5.16 -9.56 -3.66
N LYS A 253 4.80 -10.30 -4.72
CA LYS A 253 4.44 -11.73 -4.65
C LYS A 253 5.43 -12.59 -3.88
N ALA A 254 6.74 -12.36 -4.03
CA ALA A 254 7.78 -13.14 -3.33
C ALA A 254 7.68 -13.06 -1.78
N ARG A 255 7.19 -11.95 -1.26
CA ARG A 255 7.00 -11.74 0.19
C ARG A 255 5.63 -12.20 0.69
N THR A 256 4.75 -12.62 -0.22
CA THR A 256 3.37 -13.00 0.09
C THR A 256 3.28 -14.38 0.73
N ARG A 257 2.35 -14.52 1.68
CA ARG A 257 1.95 -15.77 2.32
C ARG A 257 0.43 -15.87 2.26
N PRO A 258 -0.12 -16.47 1.17
CA PRO A 258 -1.54 -16.45 0.91
C PRO A 258 -2.30 -17.59 1.56
N VAL A 259 -3.56 -17.34 1.93
CA VAL A 259 -4.59 -18.37 2.11
C VAL A 259 -5.72 -18.13 1.10
N PRO A 260 -6.51 -19.16 0.72
CA PRO A 260 -7.66 -18.97 -0.13
C PRO A 260 -8.89 -18.56 0.69
N GLY A 261 -9.85 -17.88 0.04
CA GLY A 261 -11.20 -17.67 0.52
C GLY A 261 -12.22 -18.47 -0.29
N ASN A 262 -13.51 -18.15 -0.16
CA ASN A 262 -14.57 -18.85 -0.88
C ASN A 262 -14.57 -18.54 -2.38
N HIS A 263 -14.26 -17.30 -2.79
CA HIS A 263 -14.19 -16.94 -4.21
C HIS A 263 -13.09 -17.70 -4.96
N GLU A 264 -12.04 -18.13 -4.31
CA GLU A 264 -11.05 -19.01 -4.94
C GLU A 264 -11.64 -20.39 -5.25
N TYR A 265 -12.59 -20.89 -4.43
CA TYR A 265 -13.23 -22.18 -4.61
C TYR A 265 -14.40 -22.19 -5.58
N GLU A 266 -14.88 -21.03 -6.07
CA GLU A 266 -15.76 -20.95 -7.24
C GLU A 266 -15.09 -21.55 -8.49
N THR A 267 -13.77 -21.49 -8.59
CA THR A 267 -13.00 -22.32 -9.52
C THR A 267 -12.74 -23.68 -8.89
N PRO A 268 -13.08 -24.82 -9.56
CA PRO A 268 -12.94 -26.15 -8.99
C PRO A 268 -11.58 -26.40 -8.35
N ARG A 269 -11.58 -26.77 -7.07
CA ARG A 269 -10.38 -27.01 -6.25
C ARG A 269 -9.45 -25.80 -6.14
N ALA A 270 -9.97 -24.58 -6.29
CA ALA A 270 -9.22 -23.33 -6.30
C ALA A 270 -8.07 -23.34 -7.32
N ALA A 271 -8.28 -23.91 -8.50
CA ALA A 271 -7.24 -24.21 -9.47
C ALA A 271 -6.49 -22.95 -9.93
N GLY A 272 -7.20 -21.82 -10.14
CA GLY A 272 -6.58 -20.56 -10.55
C GLY A 272 -5.66 -19.97 -9.48
N TYR A 273 -6.09 -20.01 -8.22
CA TYR A 273 -5.29 -19.59 -7.06
C TYR A 273 -4.00 -20.40 -6.94
N PHE A 274 -4.09 -21.72 -6.98
CA PHE A 274 -2.90 -22.57 -6.86
C PHE A 274 -1.98 -22.45 -8.07
N ALA A 275 -2.52 -22.27 -9.28
CA ALA A 275 -1.73 -22.02 -10.48
C ALA A 275 -1.00 -20.67 -10.38
N TYR A 276 -1.66 -19.64 -9.85
CA TYR A 276 -1.05 -18.33 -9.70
C TYR A 276 0.03 -18.30 -8.62
N PHE A 277 -0.26 -18.73 -7.40
CA PHE A 277 0.68 -18.64 -6.28
C PHE A 277 1.70 -19.79 -6.23
N GLY A 278 1.38 -20.95 -6.80
CA GLY A 278 2.26 -22.09 -6.84
C GLY A 278 2.74 -22.55 -5.45
N ARG A 279 4.06 -22.66 -5.27
CA ARG A 279 4.67 -23.08 -4.00
C ARG A 279 4.40 -22.12 -2.83
N LEU A 280 4.07 -20.87 -3.08
CA LEU A 280 3.73 -19.93 -1.99
C LEU A 280 2.43 -20.33 -1.29
N ALA A 281 1.46 -20.87 -2.03
CA ALA A 281 0.19 -21.35 -1.50
C ALA A 281 0.27 -22.82 -0.98
N ARG A 282 1.31 -23.56 -1.38
CA ARG A 282 1.54 -24.97 -1.00
C ARG A 282 3.02 -25.24 -0.73
N PRO A 283 3.64 -24.60 0.26
CA PRO A 283 5.10 -24.71 0.47
C PRO A 283 5.57 -26.14 0.78
N LYS A 284 4.71 -26.98 1.38
CA LYS A 284 4.94 -28.40 1.69
C LYS A 284 3.87 -29.31 1.08
N GLY A 285 3.32 -28.93 -0.09
CA GLY A 285 2.28 -29.69 -0.79
C GLY A 285 0.86 -29.53 -0.23
N ARG A 286 0.67 -28.89 0.93
CA ARG A 286 -0.62 -28.64 1.59
C ARG A 286 -1.01 -27.18 1.43
N SER A 287 -2.32 -26.89 1.42
CA SER A 287 -2.87 -25.53 1.35
C SER A 287 -2.94 -24.81 2.71
N TYR A 288 -2.38 -25.42 3.75
CA TYR A 288 -2.19 -24.88 5.08
C TYR A 288 -0.74 -25.14 5.53
N TYR A 289 -0.15 -24.21 6.24
CA TYR A 289 1.28 -24.24 6.55
C TYR A 289 1.61 -23.26 7.67
N SER A 290 2.80 -23.40 8.25
CA SER A 290 3.35 -22.47 9.21
C SER A 290 4.77 -22.03 8.82
N PHE A 291 5.22 -20.95 9.41
CA PHE A 291 6.57 -20.43 9.28
C PHE A 291 6.91 -19.49 10.43
N ASP A 292 8.18 -19.45 10.79
CA ASP A 292 8.67 -18.52 11.80
C ASP A 292 9.09 -17.19 11.20
N LEU A 293 8.87 -16.12 11.94
CA LEU A 293 9.28 -14.76 11.58
C LEU A 293 9.68 -13.99 12.85
N GLY A 294 10.97 -13.80 13.03
CA GLY A 294 11.50 -13.26 14.30
C GLY A 294 11.17 -14.15 15.49
N GLY A 295 10.59 -13.56 16.53
CA GLY A 295 10.12 -14.26 17.74
C GLY A 295 8.75 -14.95 17.61
N TRP A 296 8.14 -14.93 16.43
CA TRP A 296 6.76 -15.36 16.20
C TRP A 296 6.64 -16.64 15.39
N HIS A 297 5.64 -17.44 15.70
CA HIS A 297 5.14 -18.55 14.87
C HIS A 297 3.87 -18.11 14.15
N LEU A 298 3.89 -18.14 12.81
CA LEU A 298 2.77 -17.71 11.97
C LEU A 298 2.15 -18.92 11.28
N ILE A 299 0.82 -19.06 11.39
CA ILE A 299 0.07 -20.22 10.93
C ILE A 299 -0.98 -19.79 9.91
N ALA A 300 -0.83 -20.27 8.68
CA ALA A 300 -1.77 -20.08 7.58
C ALA A 300 -2.71 -21.27 7.48
N LEU A 301 -4.02 -21.04 7.67
CA LEU A 301 -5.05 -22.08 7.63
C LEU A 301 -5.97 -21.89 6.43
N ASN A 302 -6.54 -22.98 5.95
CA ASN A 302 -7.48 -22.97 4.84
C ASN A 302 -8.89 -23.31 5.34
N SER A 303 -9.72 -22.29 5.52
CA SER A 303 -11.11 -22.45 5.95
C SER A 303 -12.07 -22.90 4.84
N GLY A 304 -11.60 -23.07 3.61
CA GLY A 304 -12.38 -23.55 2.47
C GLY A 304 -12.34 -25.08 2.26
N ILE A 305 -11.63 -25.81 3.13
CA ILE A 305 -11.60 -27.29 3.13
C ILE A 305 -12.00 -27.83 4.49
N ASP A 306 -12.10 -29.16 4.61
CA ASP A 306 -12.43 -29.79 5.90
C ASP A 306 -11.43 -29.36 6.99
N HIS A 307 -11.97 -28.81 8.05
CA HIS A 307 -11.26 -28.28 9.22
C HIS A 307 -11.99 -28.59 10.53
N GLY A 308 -12.96 -29.56 10.49
CA GLY A 308 -13.65 -30.01 11.65
C GLY A 308 -12.76 -30.84 12.59
N PRO A 309 -13.29 -31.21 13.78
CA PRO A 309 -12.55 -32.05 14.72
C PRO A 309 -12.14 -33.38 14.07
N GLY A 310 -10.87 -33.75 14.19
CA GLY A 310 -10.32 -34.97 13.59
C GLY A 310 -10.01 -34.87 12.10
N SER A 311 -10.16 -33.71 11.45
CA SER A 311 -9.74 -33.50 10.07
C SER A 311 -8.22 -33.56 9.93
N ALA A 312 -7.73 -33.77 8.71
CA ALA A 312 -6.28 -33.78 8.45
C ALA A 312 -5.62 -32.42 8.79
N GLN A 313 -6.35 -31.31 8.59
CA GLN A 313 -5.84 -29.97 8.88
C GLN A 313 -5.81 -29.70 10.40
N GLU A 314 -6.84 -30.10 11.13
CA GLU A 314 -6.88 -29.93 12.58
C GLU A 314 -5.78 -30.76 13.27
N ARG A 315 -5.63 -32.05 12.91
CA ARG A 315 -4.53 -32.86 13.45
C ARG A 315 -3.17 -32.28 13.17
N TRP A 316 -2.99 -31.70 11.97
CA TRP A 316 -1.75 -31.01 11.62
C TRP A 316 -1.56 -29.75 12.49
N LEU A 317 -2.62 -28.94 12.67
CA LEU A 317 -2.56 -27.71 13.48
C LEU A 317 -2.13 -28.02 14.91
N ARG A 318 -2.74 -29.02 15.54
CA ARG A 318 -2.37 -29.45 16.91
C ARG A 318 -0.91 -29.91 16.99
N ALA A 319 -0.46 -30.70 16.02
CA ALA A 319 0.93 -31.14 15.98
C ALA A 319 1.91 -29.97 15.79
N ASP A 320 1.57 -28.99 14.96
CA ASP A 320 2.37 -27.81 14.69
C ASP A 320 2.47 -26.89 15.93
N LEU A 321 1.34 -26.70 16.64
CA LEU A 321 1.28 -25.96 17.90
C LEU A 321 2.10 -26.60 19.02
N VAL A 322 2.12 -27.93 19.09
CA VAL A 322 2.99 -28.66 20.06
C VAL A 322 4.47 -28.57 19.69
N ALA A 323 4.78 -28.51 18.41
CA ALA A 323 6.17 -28.51 17.93
C ALA A 323 6.85 -27.13 18.01
N THR A 324 6.10 -26.03 18.06
CA THR A 324 6.68 -24.70 18.10
C THR A 324 7.29 -24.38 19.47
N ALA A 325 8.50 -23.80 19.46
CA ALA A 325 9.13 -23.23 20.65
C ALA A 325 8.92 -21.70 20.75
N LYS A 326 8.15 -21.11 19.82
CA LYS A 326 7.91 -19.67 19.83
C LYS A 326 6.84 -19.32 20.86
N ARG A 327 7.11 -18.31 21.66
CA ARG A 327 6.16 -17.80 22.63
C ARG A 327 4.95 -17.11 21.99
N CYS A 328 5.19 -16.33 20.92
CA CYS A 328 4.15 -15.55 20.28
C CYS A 328 3.59 -16.31 19.06
N ILE A 329 2.27 -16.45 18.98
CA ILE A 329 1.59 -17.19 17.93
C ILE A 329 0.54 -16.30 17.25
N LEU A 330 0.61 -16.25 15.90
CA LEU A 330 -0.37 -15.58 15.04
C LEU A 330 -0.92 -16.57 14.02
N ALA A 331 -2.23 -16.75 13.98
CA ALA A 331 -2.89 -17.56 12.95
C ALA A 331 -3.77 -16.70 12.04
N TYR A 332 -3.96 -17.14 10.78
CA TYR A 332 -4.80 -16.41 9.84
C TYR A 332 -5.48 -17.36 8.83
N TRP A 333 -6.72 -16.99 8.49
CA TRP A 333 -7.57 -17.67 7.51
C TRP A 333 -8.68 -16.71 7.04
N HIS A 334 -9.58 -17.14 6.15
CA HIS A 334 -10.57 -16.27 5.54
C HIS A 334 -11.80 -15.97 6.42
N PHE A 335 -12.58 -16.98 6.80
CA PHE A 335 -13.86 -16.80 7.51
C PHE A 335 -13.65 -16.37 8.97
N PRO A 336 -14.25 -15.25 9.44
CA PRO A 336 -14.07 -14.81 10.82
C PRO A 336 -14.83 -15.67 11.82
N ARG A 337 -14.20 -16.00 12.96
CA ARG A 337 -14.90 -16.67 14.09
C ARG A 337 -15.95 -15.75 14.71
N PHE A 338 -15.61 -14.47 14.84
CA PHE A 338 -16.49 -13.43 15.36
C PHE A 338 -16.50 -12.26 14.38
N SER A 339 -17.70 -11.76 14.06
CA SER A 339 -17.88 -10.57 13.24
C SER A 339 -19.22 -9.91 13.48
N SER A 340 -19.22 -8.59 13.45
CA SER A 340 -20.42 -7.75 13.39
C SER A 340 -20.78 -7.36 11.94
N GLY A 341 -20.06 -7.88 10.94
CA GLY A 341 -20.28 -7.56 9.53
C GLY A 341 -21.68 -7.97 9.05
N ALA A 342 -22.18 -7.24 8.06
CA ALA A 342 -23.53 -7.42 7.53
C ALA A 342 -23.61 -8.51 6.44
N HIS A 343 -22.48 -9.04 5.96
CA HIS A 343 -22.48 -10.04 4.89
C HIS A 343 -22.98 -11.40 5.41
N GLN A 344 -22.23 -12.05 6.28
CA GLN A 344 -22.59 -13.34 6.87
C GLN A 344 -22.31 -13.42 8.38
N GLY A 345 -21.57 -12.43 8.90
CA GLY A 345 -21.26 -12.32 10.33
C GLY A 345 -20.25 -13.37 10.82
N SER A 346 -20.57 -13.99 11.94
CA SER A 346 -19.65 -14.93 12.62
C SER A 346 -19.77 -16.35 12.07
N TRP A 347 -18.64 -17.05 11.86
CA TRP A 347 -18.60 -18.41 11.35
C TRP A 347 -18.28 -19.43 12.44
N GLY A 348 -19.30 -20.20 12.83
CA GLY A 348 -19.17 -21.21 13.87
C GLY A 348 -18.23 -22.35 13.49
N SER A 349 -18.17 -22.75 12.22
CA SER A 349 -17.37 -23.87 11.72
C SER A 349 -15.87 -23.74 12.01
N VAL A 350 -15.31 -22.53 12.01
CA VAL A 350 -13.91 -22.28 12.36
C VAL A 350 -13.64 -22.28 13.87
N GLY A 351 -14.62 -22.65 14.68
CA GLY A 351 -14.48 -22.79 16.13
C GLY A 351 -13.43 -23.83 16.54
N THR A 352 -13.24 -24.89 15.75
CA THR A 352 -12.19 -25.90 15.96
C THR A 352 -10.79 -25.24 15.96
N PHE A 353 -10.48 -24.43 14.96
CA PHE A 353 -9.21 -23.68 14.92
C PHE A 353 -9.05 -22.78 16.13
N TRP A 354 -10.14 -22.08 16.50
CA TRP A 354 -10.10 -21.15 17.61
C TRP A 354 -9.83 -21.85 18.94
N ASN A 355 -10.44 -23.02 19.18
CA ASN A 355 -10.25 -23.81 20.40
C ASN A 355 -8.79 -24.27 20.51
N ASP A 356 -8.25 -24.92 19.46
CA ASP A 356 -6.87 -25.40 19.45
C ASP A 356 -5.85 -24.25 19.66
N LEU A 357 -6.08 -23.10 19.02
CA LEU A 357 -5.24 -21.92 19.17
C LEU A 357 -5.34 -21.31 20.58
N TYR A 358 -6.53 -21.30 21.17
CA TYR A 358 -6.73 -20.80 22.54
C TYR A 358 -6.03 -21.69 23.56
N ASP A 359 -6.15 -23.00 23.43
CA ASP A 359 -5.50 -23.99 24.29
C ASP A 359 -3.95 -23.90 24.19
N ALA A 360 -3.45 -23.49 23.03
CA ALA A 360 -2.03 -23.23 22.80
C ALA A 360 -1.59 -21.80 23.13
N SER A 361 -2.44 -20.99 23.77
CA SER A 361 -2.16 -19.60 24.15
C SER A 361 -1.76 -18.70 22.97
N ALA A 362 -2.42 -18.84 21.81
CA ALA A 362 -2.19 -17.96 20.67
C ALA A 362 -2.64 -16.53 20.96
N ASP A 363 -1.93 -15.54 20.39
CA ASP A 363 -2.10 -14.13 20.70
C ASP A 363 -3.03 -13.39 19.72
N VAL A 364 -2.91 -13.71 18.42
CA VAL A 364 -3.57 -12.97 17.35
C VAL A 364 -4.18 -13.91 16.32
N VAL A 365 -5.41 -13.60 15.92
CA VAL A 365 -6.09 -14.20 14.77
C VAL A 365 -6.45 -13.10 13.77
N LEU A 366 -6.13 -13.34 12.48
CA LEU A 366 -6.52 -12.46 11.39
C LEU A 366 -7.47 -13.19 10.46
N SER A 367 -8.53 -12.50 10.05
CA SER A 367 -9.53 -13.00 9.08
C SER A 367 -10.03 -11.88 8.19
N ALA A 368 -10.84 -12.23 7.19
CA ALA A 368 -11.41 -11.29 6.22
C ALA A 368 -12.88 -11.67 5.95
N HIS A 369 -13.31 -11.81 4.68
CA HIS A 369 -14.65 -12.19 4.25
C HIS A 369 -15.73 -11.13 4.49
N GLU A 370 -15.74 -10.48 5.63
CA GLU A 370 -16.57 -9.30 5.87
C GLU A 370 -15.86 -8.07 5.34
N HIS A 371 -16.42 -7.43 4.32
CA HIS A 371 -15.79 -6.35 3.58
C HIS A 371 -15.74 -5.03 4.37
N SER A 372 -15.18 -5.12 5.57
CA SER A 372 -15.03 -4.02 6.53
C SER A 372 -13.82 -4.27 7.43
N TYR A 373 -13.48 -3.30 8.27
CA TYR A 373 -12.47 -3.49 9.32
C TYR A 373 -13.14 -3.59 10.68
N GLU A 374 -12.82 -4.69 11.42
CA GLU A 374 -13.25 -4.82 12.80
C GLU A 374 -12.13 -5.36 13.68
N ARG A 375 -11.97 -4.82 14.87
CA ARG A 375 -11.05 -5.30 15.89
C ARG A 375 -11.80 -5.64 17.16
N PHE A 376 -11.56 -6.85 17.64
CA PHE A 376 -12.08 -7.34 18.91
C PHE A 376 -11.07 -7.18 20.05
N ASP A 377 -11.56 -7.14 21.28
CA ASP A 377 -10.69 -7.34 22.44
C ASP A 377 -10.24 -8.81 22.53
N ARG A 378 -9.26 -9.07 23.39
CA ARG A 378 -8.83 -10.44 23.69
C ARG A 378 -9.97 -11.20 24.32
N GLN A 379 -10.30 -12.36 23.76
CA GLN A 379 -11.47 -13.12 24.19
C GLN A 379 -11.24 -14.63 24.10
N THR A 380 -12.00 -15.36 24.92
CA THR A 380 -12.07 -16.82 24.88
C THR A 380 -12.90 -17.31 23.69
N PRO A 381 -12.90 -18.62 23.37
CA PRO A 381 -13.80 -19.22 22.36
C PRO A 381 -15.29 -18.94 22.60
N TRP A 382 -15.65 -18.65 23.85
CA TRP A 382 -17.04 -18.41 24.31
C TRP A 382 -17.37 -16.93 24.51
N THR A 383 -16.71 -16.05 23.77
CA THR A 383 -16.98 -14.58 23.78
C THR A 383 -16.74 -13.87 25.12
N LYS A 384 -16.05 -14.49 26.08
CA LYS A 384 -15.70 -13.83 27.34
C LYS A 384 -14.39 -13.04 27.15
N ALA A 385 -14.40 -11.76 27.47
CA ALA A 385 -13.17 -10.95 27.49
C ALA A 385 -12.16 -11.55 28.51
N SER A 386 -10.92 -11.70 28.09
CA SER A 386 -9.85 -12.32 28.92
C SER A 386 -8.47 -11.78 28.51
N ARG A 387 -7.61 -11.55 29.49
CA ARG A 387 -6.22 -11.17 29.23
C ARG A 387 -5.42 -12.30 28.58
N GLN A 388 -5.82 -13.56 28.78
CA GLN A 388 -5.29 -14.76 28.09
C GLN A 388 -6.07 -15.12 26.83
N GLY A 389 -6.99 -14.27 26.40
CA GLY A 389 -7.77 -14.48 25.20
C GLY A 389 -7.02 -14.08 23.94
N ILE A 390 -7.51 -14.54 22.80
CA ILE A 390 -6.99 -14.22 21.48
C ILE A 390 -7.58 -12.89 20.98
N ARG A 391 -6.76 -11.99 20.44
CA ARG A 391 -7.24 -10.81 19.74
C ARG A 391 -7.53 -11.14 18.29
N GLN A 392 -8.76 -10.86 17.84
CA GLN A 392 -9.12 -11.01 16.43
C GLN A 392 -9.17 -9.66 15.72
N PHE A 393 -8.70 -9.66 14.47
CA PHE A 393 -8.93 -8.62 13.50
C PHE A 393 -9.63 -9.21 12.28
N VAL A 394 -10.66 -8.53 11.80
CA VAL A 394 -11.31 -8.79 10.50
C VAL A 394 -10.89 -7.68 9.56
N ILE A 395 -10.29 -8.02 8.43
CA ILE A 395 -9.67 -7.06 7.51
C ILE A 395 -10.03 -7.42 6.07
N GLY A 396 -11.31 -7.26 5.71
CA GLY A 396 -11.82 -7.47 4.35
C GLY A 396 -11.82 -6.19 3.50
N THR A 397 -10.75 -5.42 3.58
CA THR A 397 -10.68 -4.04 3.04
C THR A 397 -9.66 -3.88 1.93
N GLY A 398 -9.28 -5.00 1.26
CA GLY A 398 -8.17 -5.05 0.30
C GLY A 398 -8.41 -4.38 -1.04
N GLY A 399 -9.68 -4.17 -1.40
CA GLY A 399 -9.99 -3.48 -2.66
C GLY A 399 -11.29 -3.87 -3.33
N ALA A 400 -11.93 -4.99 -2.95
CA ALA A 400 -13.29 -5.34 -3.37
C ALA A 400 -14.31 -4.36 -2.77
N HIS A 401 -15.55 -4.38 -3.27
CA HIS A 401 -16.63 -3.54 -2.75
C HIS A 401 -16.77 -3.67 -1.24
N LEU A 402 -17.12 -2.56 -0.57
CA LEU A 402 -17.20 -2.53 0.90
C LEU A 402 -18.63 -2.76 1.38
N LEU A 403 -18.74 -3.37 2.57
CA LEU A 403 -20.01 -3.65 3.23
C LEU A 403 -20.08 -2.96 4.60
N GLY A 404 -21.28 -2.89 5.16
CA GLY A 404 -21.56 -2.29 6.46
C GLY A 404 -21.47 -3.30 7.61
N PHE A 405 -22.09 -2.91 8.72
CA PHE A 405 -22.21 -3.73 9.91
C PHE A 405 -23.68 -4.02 10.21
N ALA A 406 -23.92 -5.20 10.76
CA ALA A 406 -25.16 -5.57 11.46
C ALA A 406 -25.00 -5.29 12.97
N ASP A 407 -25.61 -6.13 13.82
CA ASP A 407 -25.56 -5.97 15.26
C ASP A 407 -24.14 -6.17 15.82
N ARG A 408 -23.76 -5.24 16.67
CA ARG A 408 -22.46 -5.28 17.34
C ARG A 408 -22.30 -6.54 18.19
N LYS A 409 -21.28 -7.32 17.90
CA LYS A 409 -20.95 -8.50 18.71
C LYS A 409 -20.21 -8.12 20.01
N PRO A 410 -20.32 -8.95 21.06
CA PRO A 410 -19.53 -8.78 22.28
C PRO A 410 -18.04 -8.60 21.97
N ASN A 411 -17.34 -7.80 22.76
CA ASN A 411 -15.91 -7.51 22.66
C ASN A 411 -15.45 -6.78 21.38
N SER A 412 -16.36 -6.41 20.49
CA SER A 412 -16.03 -5.54 19.36
C SER A 412 -15.61 -4.15 19.85
N GLN A 413 -14.36 -3.74 19.60
CA GLN A 413 -13.79 -2.48 20.08
C GLN A 413 -13.74 -1.39 19.01
N ARG A 414 -13.41 -1.77 17.77
CA ARG A 414 -13.30 -0.83 16.65
C ARG A 414 -13.95 -1.40 15.41
N ARG A 415 -14.77 -0.59 14.75
CA ARG A 415 -15.46 -0.93 13.50
C ARG A 415 -15.35 0.24 12.54
N LEU A 416 -14.96 -0.03 11.29
CA LEU A 416 -14.84 0.93 10.21
C LEU A 416 -15.46 0.34 8.95
N ALA A 417 -16.56 0.92 8.50
CA ALA A 417 -17.18 0.64 7.21
C ALA A 417 -16.77 1.71 6.18
N GLY A 418 -16.93 1.42 4.90
CA GLY A 418 -16.69 2.40 3.83
C GLY A 418 -15.24 2.85 3.68
N VAL A 419 -14.27 2.04 4.13
CA VAL A 419 -12.83 2.39 4.10
C VAL A 419 -12.01 1.20 3.62
N HIS A 420 -11.29 1.37 2.53
CA HIS A 420 -10.23 0.45 2.13
C HIS A 420 -8.93 0.75 2.88
N GLY A 421 -8.19 -0.30 3.21
CA GLY A 421 -6.94 -0.15 3.95
C GLY A 421 -6.27 -1.49 4.21
N VAL A 422 -5.19 -1.45 4.97
CA VAL A 422 -4.33 -2.60 5.28
C VAL A 422 -3.98 -2.57 6.76
N LEU A 423 -4.03 -3.70 7.43
CA LEU A 423 -3.52 -3.85 8.78
C LEU A 423 -2.00 -4.04 8.71
N GLU A 424 -1.30 -3.26 9.50
CA GLU A 424 0.12 -3.39 9.75
C GLU A 424 0.34 -3.90 11.16
N LEU A 425 1.15 -4.95 11.31
CA LEU A 425 1.60 -5.46 12.60
C LEU A 425 3.12 -5.37 12.69
N VAL A 426 3.63 -4.86 13.81
CA VAL A 426 5.05 -4.99 14.19
C VAL A 426 5.13 -6.10 15.21
N LEU A 427 5.92 -7.12 14.90
CA LEU A 427 6.09 -8.32 15.70
C LEU A 427 7.38 -8.19 16.52
N HIS A 428 7.27 -7.72 17.77
CA HIS A 428 8.39 -7.67 18.71
C HIS A 428 8.70 -9.09 19.24
N PRO A 429 9.85 -9.34 19.86
CA PRO A 429 10.19 -10.68 20.34
C PRO A 429 9.20 -11.31 21.31
N ALA A 430 8.45 -10.48 22.08
CA ALA A 430 7.49 -10.95 23.07
C ALA A 430 6.23 -10.06 23.16
N SER A 431 5.93 -9.28 22.12
CA SER A 431 4.76 -8.40 22.06
C SER A 431 4.46 -7.99 20.62
N TYR A 432 3.29 -7.37 20.40
CA TYR A 432 2.91 -6.84 19.10
C TYR A 432 2.25 -5.47 19.22
N GLN A 433 2.33 -4.70 18.15
CA GLN A 433 1.56 -3.48 17.97
C GLN A 433 0.95 -3.47 16.57
N TRP A 434 -0.14 -2.72 16.40
CA TRP A 434 -0.85 -2.64 15.13
C TRP A 434 -1.17 -1.22 14.71
N ARG A 435 -1.37 -1.04 13.41
CA ARG A 435 -2.02 0.12 12.81
C ARG A 435 -2.89 -0.34 11.65
N PHE A 436 -4.13 0.12 11.59
CA PHE A 436 -4.92 0.03 10.38
C PHE A 436 -4.72 1.31 9.57
N VAL A 437 -4.16 1.17 8.39
CA VAL A 437 -3.78 2.29 7.53
C VAL A 437 -4.66 2.28 6.29
N SER A 438 -5.48 3.33 6.13
CA SER A 438 -6.35 3.48 4.96
C SER A 438 -5.56 3.63 3.67
N GLU A 439 -6.20 3.38 2.54
CA GLU A 439 -5.64 3.59 1.20
C GLU A 439 -5.07 5.00 0.98
N ASN A 440 -5.60 6.00 1.68
CA ASN A 440 -5.15 7.38 1.67
C ASN A 440 -4.03 7.70 2.68
N GLY A 441 -3.55 6.70 3.43
CA GLY A 441 -2.46 6.83 4.39
C GLY A 441 -2.84 7.34 5.78
N ALA A 442 -4.12 7.50 6.08
CA ALA A 442 -4.56 7.84 7.42
C ALA A 442 -4.50 6.59 8.32
N VAL A 443 -3.94 6.72 9.51
CA VAL A 443 -4.05 5.71 10.57
C VAL A 443 -5.42 5.89 11.23
N LEU A 444 -6.27 4.88 11.13
CA LEU A 444 -7.66 4.94 11.60
C LEU A 444 -7.91 4.08 12.85
N ASP A 445 -7.02 3.14 13.13
CA ASP A 445 -6.95 2.39 14.38
C ASP A 445 -5.49 2.04 14.66
N GLU A 446 -5.09 2.10 15.91
CA GLU A 446 -3.74 1.71 16.35
C GLU A 446 -3.73 1.30 17.81
N GLY A 447 -2.72 0.52 18.21
CA GLY A 447 -2.51 0.15 19.59
C GLY A 447 -1.30 -0.76 19.81
N GLY A 448 -1.08 -1.10 21.07
CA GLY A 448 0.09 -1.84 21.52
C GLY A 448 1.20 -0.92 22.04
N PRO A 449 2.35 -1.51 22.48
CA PRO A 449 2.61 -2.95 22.45
C PRO A 449 1.74 -3.75 23.43
N VAL A 450 1.28 -4.92 22.97
CA VAL A 450 0.57 -5.92 23.78
C VAL A 450 1.49 -7.11 23.96
N ALA A 451 1.75 -7.51 25.19
CA ALA A 451 2.58 -8.68 25.48
C ALA A 451 1.93 -9.99 24.99
N CYS A 452 2.75 -10.90 24.47
CA CYS A 452 2.37 -12.28 24.22
C CYS A 452 2.17 -13.05 25.53
N HIS A 453 1.38 -14.14 25.45
CA HIS A 453 1.10 -15.03 26.58
C HIS A 453 2.32 -15.81 27.06
#